data_9d02431cdcb91a017f176b0d61128efd
#
_entry.id   9d02431cdcb91a017f176b0d61128efd
#
_cell.length_a   1.000
_cell.length_b   1.000
_cell.length_c   1.000
_cell.angle_alpha   90.00
_cell.angle_beta   90.00
_cell.angle_gamma   90.00
#
_symmetry.space_group_name_H-M   'P 1'
#
loop_
_entity.id
_entity.type
_entity.pdbx_description
1 polymer ?
#
loop_
_entity_poly.entity_id
_entity_poly.type
_entity_poly.pdbx_seq_one_letter_code
_entity_poly.pdbx_strand_id
1 'polypeptide(L)'
;MERTLTNTHRDDLTSAAAPQAGPVLYVVLEGERPLSGGLRASLADLKEVRIGRGVARSWTVEAGVATLEVPDPRMSGKHARLVHEDGGWLLENLGSTNGSFVSGTRVESAAIDQPTVLTFGATCIIVNPTEQVPDGTLRFVDAPSLKSRPRGIATIVPMVEQQMPRLVRVAMAKLPVLLLGESGAGKEVLARTVHDISARTGPFVAINCGALAPTLVESQLFGHMKGAFSGALKDEPGLVRASSGGTLFLDEIGELPAAAQATLLRVLQEKEVLPLGATKPVPVDLRVIAATLKPIEQSPTFRPDLYARVAAYVHRLVPLRERRADLGLLIADLLPRLSAERAPKLRFAPDLATALVSHSWPLNVRELEHLLSVAIVTSTEDLLRIEHVGDALRSARASAPAPAAMSPSAPAPGAVPQSSPTPRSAAPSSGAAPSRPLSEEDERLRTELSAELTRTHGNVSEVARTMGKTRMQIHRWMKRFGITPESFRA
;
A
#
# COMPACT_ATOMS: atom_id res chain seq x y z
N MET A 1 -15.57 -31.03 46.53
CA MET A 1 -16.55 -30.17 45.81
C MET A 1 -15.79 -29.16 44.99
N GLU A 2 -15.37 -29.56 43.81
CA GLU A 2 -14.75 -28.71 42.82
C GLU A 2 -15.83 -27.95 42.06
N ARG A 3 -15.79 -26.64 42.07
CA ARG A 3 -16.61 -25.79 41.22
C ARG A 3 -15.82 -25.49 39.93
N THR A 4 -16.21 -26.12 38.86
CA THR A 4 -15.82 -25.83 37.51
C THR A 4 -16.35 -24.44 37.14
N LEU A 5 -15.44 -23.48 36.97
CA LEU A 5 -15.73 -22.16 36.40
C LEU A 5 -15.79 -22.31 34.85
N THR A 6 -17.02 -22.38 34.38
CA THR A 6 -17.33 -22.33 32.95
C THR A 6 -17.03 -20.94 32.38
N ASN A 7 -16.25 -20.94 31.35
CA ASN A 7 -15.73 -19.77 30.60
C ASN A 7 -16.85 -19.22 29.68
N THR A 8 -17.72 -18.36 30.19
CA THR A 8 -18.86 -17.74 29.49
C THR A 8 -18.67 -16.23 29.28
N HIS A 9 -17.47 -15.79 28.83
CA HIS A 9 -17.22 -14.38 28.51
C HIS A 9 -16.42 -14.20 27.22
N ARG A 10 -16.84 -14.89 26.14
CA ARG A 10 -16.22 -14.72 24.83
C ARG A 10 -17.15 -14.29 23.69
N ASP A 11 -18.46 -14.23 23.91
CA ASP A 11 -19.45 -14.06 22.82
C ASP A 11 -20.23 -12.73 22.81
N ASP A 12 -19.89 -11.74 23.63
CA ASP A 12 -20.57 -10.43 23.66
C ASP A 12 -19.77 -9.29 22.98
N LEU A 13 -18.85 -9.58 22.07
CA LEU A 13 -18.23 -8.58 21.23
C LEU A 13 -18.81 -8.63 19.81
N THR A 14 -20.01 -7.98 19.70
CA THR A 14 -20.56 -7.46 18.43
C THR A 14 -20.71 -8.46 17.30
N SER A 15 -21.91 -8.95 17.14
CA SER A 15 -22.52 -9.23 15.84
C SER A 15 -22.59 -7.91 15.04
N ALA A 16 -21.46 -7.43 14.55
CA ALA A 16 -21.48 -6.48 13.46
C ALA A 16 -22.02 -7.25 12.26
N ALA A 17 -23.16 -6.83 11.73
CA ALA A 17 -23.68 -7.38 10.49
C ALA A 17 -22.58 -7.37 9.44
N ALA A 18 -22.53 -8.44 8.62
CA ALA A 18 -21.53 -8.50 7.54
C ALA A 18 -21.67 -7.27 6.64
N PRO A 19 -20.57 -6.67 6.18
CA PRO A 19 -20.63 -5.53 5.29
C PRO A 19 -21.46 -5.91 4.04
N GLN A 20 -22.36 -5.03 3.64
CA GLN A 20 -23.19 -5.24 2.46
C GLN A 20 -22.46 -4.68 1.23
N ALA A 21 -22.52 -5.41 0.12
CA ALA A 21 -22.05 -4.90 -1.15
C ALA A 21 -23.05 -3.86 -1.68
N GLY A 22 -22.57 -2.68 -2.05
CA GLY A 22 -23.41 -1.61 -2.59
C GLY A 22 -22.66 -0.71 -3.57
N PRO A 23 -23.39 -0.04 -4.48
CA PRO A 23 -22.77 0.82 -5.46
C PRO A 23 -22.35 2.15 -4.83
N VAL A 24 -21.10 2.56 -5.10
CA VAL A 24 -20.50 3.80 -4.58
C VAL A 24 -19.79 4.55 -5.70
N LEU A 25 -19.94 5.86 -5.71
CA LEU A 25 -19.21 6.78 -6.55
C LEU A 25 -18.19 7.55 -5.71
N TYR A 26 -16.98 7.66 -6.23
CA TYR A 26 -15.91 8.49 -5.66
C TYR A 26 -15.48 9.54 -6.67
N VAL A 27 -15.53 10.84 -6.33
CA VAL A 27 -14.71 11.83 -7.01
C VAL A 27 -13.32 11.72 -6.41
N VAL A 28 -12.40 11.17 -7.17
CA VAL A 28 -11.05 10.86 -6.67
C VAL A 28 -10.13 12.05 -6.79
N LEU A 29 -10.14 12.71 -7.94
CA LEU A 29 -9.20 13.79 -8.23
C LEU A 29 -9.85 14.81 -9.18
N GLU A 30 -9.85 16.08 -8.78
CA GLU A 30 -10.16 17.21 -9.64
C GLU A 30 -8.84 17.82 -10.11
N GLY A 31 -8.45 17.60 -11.37
CA GLY A 31 -7.17 18.07 -11.90
C GLY A 31 -7.03 19.60 -11.88
N GLU A 32 -8.11 20.34 -12.07
CA GLU A 32 -8.13 21.80 -11.97
C GLU A 32 -8.05 22.30 -10.52
N ARG A 33 -8.35 21.45 -9.54
CA ARG A 33 -8.39 21.79 -8.11
C ARG A 33 -7.88 20.64 -7.25
N PRO A 34 -6.61 20.25 -7.37
CA PRO A 34 -6.06 19.06 -6.68
C PRO A 34 -6.12 19.15 -5.15
N LEU A 35 -6.28 20.36 -4.58
CA LEU A 35 -6.44 20.56 -3.14
C LEU A 35 -7.88 20.37 -2.65
N SER A 36 -8.87 20.12 -3.54
CA SER A 36 -10.27 19.91 -3.15
C SER A 36 -10.47 18.59 -2.37
N GLY A 37 -9.50 17.65 -2.47
CA GLY A 37 -9.62 16.31 -1.92
C GLY A 37 -10.66 15.46 -2.67
N GLY A 38 -11.14 14.41 -2.04
CA GLY A 38 -12.10 13.48 -2.62
C GLY A 38 -13.53 13.68 -2.13
N LEU A 39 -14.47 12.95 -2.76
CA LEU A 39 -15.86 12.85 -2.35
C LEU A 39 -16.30 11.39 -2.50
N ARG A 40 -17.11 10.89 -1.57
CA ARG A 40 -17.81 9.60 -1.67
C ARG A 40 -19.31 9.83 -1.62
N ALA A 41 -20.04 9.17 -2.50
CA ALA A 41 -21.49 9.13 -2.49
C ALA A 41 -22.00 7.71 -2.74
N SER A 42 -22.94 7.23 -1.92
CA SER A 42 -23.66 5.99 -2.15
C SER A 42 -24.62 6.17 -3.32
N LEU A 43 -24.63 5.20 -4.22
CA LEU A 43 -25.56 5.14 -5.35
C LEU A 43 -26.77 4.22 -5.03
N ALA A 44 -26.85 3.64 -3.83
CA ALA A 44 -27.99 2.84 -3.42
C ALA A 44 -29.28 3.67 -3.49
N ASP A 45 -30.34 3.06 -3.97
CA ASP A 45 -31.68 3.66 -4.16
C ASP A 45 -31.73 4.78 -5.24
N LEU A 46 -30.64 5.01 -5.98
CA LEU A 46 -30.63 5.95 -7.10
C LEU A 46 -30.96 5.24 -8.43
N LYS A 47 -31.69 5.95 -9.28
CA LYS A 47 -32.01 5.52 -10.64
C LYS A 47 -31.07 6.14 -11.66
N GLU A 48 -30.61 7.36 -11.37
CA GLU A 48 -29.77 8.14 -12.28
C GLU A 48 -28.79 9.01 -11.49
N VAL A 49 -27.61 9.22 -12.04
CA VAL A 49 -26.65 10.25 -11.59
C VAL A 49 -26.30 11.13 -12.79
N ARG A 50 -26.64 12.40 -12.73
CA ARG A 50 -26.27 13.41 -13.73
C ARG A 50 -24.93 14.03 -13.35
N ILE A 51 -24.01 14.11 -14.30
CA ILE A 51 -22.66 14.63 -14.08
C ILE A 51 -22.42 15.80 -15.03
N GLY A 52 -22.01 16.93 -14.46
CA GLY A 52 -21.78 18.11 -15.28
C GLY A 52 -20.94 19.18 -14.57
N ARG A 53 -20.68 20.26 -15.34
CA ARG A 53 -19.95 21.42 -14.84
C ARG A 53 -20.85 22.30 -14.01
N GLY A 54 -20.44 22.59 -12.78
CA GLY A 54 -21.05 23.59 -11.90
C GLY A 54 -20.08 24.72 -11.54
N VAL A 55 -20.53 25.62 -10.69
CA VAL A 55 -19.72 26.70 -10.12
C VAL A 55 -18.85 26.21 -8.96
N ALA A 56 -19.37 25.22 -8.22
CA ALA A 56 -18.68 24.55 -7.13
C ALA A 56 -18.96 23.04 -7.20
N ARG A 57 -18.15 22.23 -6.47
CA ARG A 57 -18.48 20.81 -6.29
C ARG A 57 -19.72 20.70 -5.42
N SER A 58 -20.75 20.03 -5.95
CA SER A 58 -22.01 19.78 -5.25
C SER A 58 -22.54 18.39 -5.54
N TRP A 59 -23.29 17.86 -4.60
CA TRP A 59 -24.03 16.61 -4.71
C TRP A 59 -25.43 16.83 -4.17
N THR A 60 -26.43 16.73 -5.02
CA THR A 60 -27.84 16.87 -4.65
C THR A 60 -28.62 15.65 -5.08
N VAL A 61 -29.64 15.26 -4.33
CA VAL A 61 -30.49 14.10 -4.64
C VAL A 61 -31.92 14.52 -4.56
N GLU A 62 -32.70 14.34 -5.68
CA GLU A 62 -34.11 14.62 -5.77
C GLU A 62 -34.83 13.46 -6.49
N ALA A 63 -35.85 12.91 -5.86
CA ALA A 63 -36.70 11.84 -6.43
C ALA A 63 -35.94 10.63 -7.02
N GLY A 64 -34.82 10.21 -6.39
CA GLY A 64 -34.00 9.10 -6.85
C GLY A 64 -33.02 9.45 -7.99
N VAL A 65 -32.89 10.73 -8.32
CA VAL A 65 -31.90 11.26 -9.28
C VAL A 65 -30.88 12.08 -8.50
N ALA A 66 -29.61 11.73 -8.61
CA ALA A 66 -28.52 12.53 -8.08
C ALA A 66 -27.96 13.47 -9.16
N THR A 67 -27.46 14.63 -8.74
CA THR A 67 -26.70 15.54 -9.61
C THR A 67 -25.36 15.83 -8.96
N LEU A 68 -24.30 15.47 -9.67
CA LEU A 68 -22.91 15.79 -9.34
C LEU A 68 -22.46 16.96 -10.23
N GLU A 69 -22.19 18.08 -9.63
CA GLU A 69 -21.55 19.22 -10.30
C GLU A 69 -20.09 19.34 -9.84
N VAL A 70 -19.19 19.60 -10.79
CA VAL A 70 -17.77 19.84 -10.54
C VAL A 70 -17.33 21.09 -11.29
N PRO A 71 -16.54 22.00 -10.68
CA PRO A 71 -16.07 23.23 -11.33
C PRO A 71 -14.85 22.95 -12.23
N ASP A 72 -15.03 22.10 -13.22
CA ASP A 72 -14.03 21.76 -14.23
C ASP A 72 -14.39 22.45 -15.55
N PRO A 73 -13.60 23.44 -16.05
CA PRO A 73 -13.90 24.17 -17.28
C PRO A 73 -13.89 23.29 -18.52
N ARG A 74 -13.29 22.08 -18.43
CA ARG A 74 -13.26 21.08 -19.51
C ARG A 74 -14.48 20.16 -19.52
N MET A 75 -15.36 20.27 -18.52
CA MET A 75 -16.64 19.57 -18.49
C MET A 75 -17.73 20.39 -19.15
N SER A 76 -18.66 19.73 -19.85
CA SER A 76 -19.90 20.34 -20.31
C SER A 76 -20.92 20.51 -19.18
N GLY A 77 -21.84 21.45 -19.24
CA GLY A 77 -22.88 21.65 -18.20
C GLY A 77 -23.74 20.41 -17.99
N LYS A 78 -24.06 19.69 -19.07
CA LYS A 78 -24.62 18.33 -19.07
C LYS A 78 -23.57 17.46 -19.78
N HIS A 79 -22.75 16.74 -19.01
CA HIS A 79 -21.61 16.04 -19.60
C HIS A 79 -21.91 14.56 -19.84
N ALA A 80 -22.35 13.87 -18.80
CA ALA A 80 -22.66 12.45 -18.84
C ALA A 80 -23.76 12.13 -17.82
N ARG A 81 -24.31 10.92 -17.91
CA ARG A 81 -25.15 10.35 -16.86
C ARG A 81 -24.79 8.88 -16.61
N LEU A 82 -25.00 8.45 -15.39
CA LEU A 82 -25.04 7.05 -15.01
C LEU A 82 -26.48 6.66 -14.80
N VAL A 83 -26.94 5.61 -15.46
CA VAL A 83 -28.32 5.09 -15.33
C VAL A 83 -28.26 3.68 -14.74
N HIS A 84 -29.11 3.40 -13.78
CA HIS A 84 -29.23 2.07 -13.19
C HIS A 84 -30.27 1.27 -13.96
N GLU A 85 -29.82 0.25 -14.70
CA GLU A 85 -30.65 -0.64 -15.54
C GLU A 85 -30.26 -2.09 -15.30
N ASP A 86 -31.25 -2.99 -15.26
CA ASP A 86 -31.08 -4.45 -15.17
C ASP A 86 -30.07 -4.94 -14.11
N GLY A 87 -29.99 -4.21 -12.98
CA GLY A 87 -29.09 -4.55 -11.86
C GLY A 87 -27.65 -4.08 -12.02
N GLY A 88 -27.32 -3.29 -13.06
CA GLY A 88 -26.02 -2.67 -13.32
C GLY A 88 -26.09 -1.18 -13.54
N TRP A 89 -24.93 -0.55 -13.71
CA TRP A 89 -24.82 0.87 -14.04
C TRP A 89 -24.34 1.04 -15.48
N LEU A 90 -25.01 1.90 -16.24
CA LEU A 90 -24.66 2.30 -17.60
C LEU A 90 -24.18 3.74 -17.59
N LEU A 91 -22.98 4.01 -18.08
CA LEU A 91 -22.51 5.35 -18.41
C LEU A 91 -23.01 5.73 -19.80
N GLU A 92 -23.53 6.93 -19.94
CA GLU A 92 -23.87 7.54 -21.23
C GLU A 92 -23.26 8.96 -21.34
N ASN A 93 -22.59 9.22 -22.44
CA ASN A 93 -22.11 10.55 -22.81
C ASN A 93 -23.27 11.38 -23.38
N LEU A 94 -23.49 12.59 -22.88
CA LEU A 94 -24.58 13.47 -23.32
C LEU A 94 -24.11 14.46 -24.38
N GLY A 95 -23.30 14.03 -25.34
CA GLY A 95 -22.78 14.89 -26.40
C GLY A 95 -21.77 15.91 -25.88
N SER A 96 -20.97 15.53 -24.88
CA SER A 96 -19.99 16.45 -24.28
C SER A 96 -18.88 16.84 -25.27
N THR A 97 -18.42 18.10 -25.19
CA THR A 97 -17.39 18.64 -26.10
C THR A 97 -16.09 17.86 -26.06
N ASN A 98 -15.62 17.51 -24.87
CA ASN A 98 -14.34 16.82 -24.69
C ASN A 98 -14.46 15.29 -24.61
N GLY A 99 -15.69 14.75 -24.54
CA GLY A 99 -15.96 13.33 -24.47
C GLY A 99 -15.84 12.76 -23.06
N SER A 100 -16.41 11.57 -22.87
CA SER A 100 -16.35 10.75 -21.66
C SER A 100 -15.36 9.62 -21.87
N PHE A 101 -14.57 9.28 -20.84
CA PHE A 101 -13.55 8.25 -20.95
C PHE A 101 -13.73 7.19 -19.86
N VAL A 102 -13.57 5.93 -20.24
CA VAL A 102 -13.54 4.76 -19.35
C VAL A 102 -12.13 4.18 -19.39
N SER A 103 -11.41 4.20 -18.27
CA SER A 103 -10.04 3.71 -18.18
C SER A 103 -9.11 4.26 -19.27
N GLY A 104 -9.32 5.53 -19.66
CA GLY A 104 -8.54 6.22 -20.68
C GLY A 104 -9.04 6.04 -22.12
N THR A 105 -10.06 5.21 -22.36
CA THR A 105 -10.68 5.02 -23.69
C THR A 105 -11.94 5.88 -23.81
N ARG A 106 -12.05 6.64 -24.91
CA ARG A 106 -13.26 7.45 -25.18
C ARG A 106 -14.45 6.57 -25.49
N VAL A 107 -15.60 6.87 -24.88
CA VAL A 107 -16.84 6.11 -25.06
C VAL A 107 -18.04 7.01 -25.22
N GLU A 108 -19.07 6.55 -25.95
CA GLU A 108 -20.40 7.15 -25.97
C GLU A 108 -21.31 6.49 -24.92
N SER A 109 -21.15 5.19 -24.69
CA SER A 109 -21.78 4.48 -23.58
C SER A 109 -20.88 3.31 -23.12
N ALA A 110 -21.00 2.93 -21.85
CA ALA A 110 -20.26 1.78 -21.30
C ALA A 110 -20.97 1.22 -20.07
N ALA A 111 -21.12 -0.11 -19.99
CA ALA A 111 -21.57 -0.78 -18.79
C ALA A 111 -20.46 -0.73 -17.69
N ILE A 112 -20.90 -0.60 -16.43
CA ILE A 112 -20.03 -0.53 -15.26
C ILE A 112 -20.44 -1.66 -14.33
N ASP A 113 -19.78 -2.79 -14.49
CA ASP A 113 -19.98 -4.04 -13.75
C ASP A 113 -18.88 -4.32 -12.71
N GLN A 114 -17.79 -3.56 -12.75
CA GLN A 114 -16.64 -3.66 -11.86
C GLN A 114 -16.11 -2.26 -11.49
N PRO A 115 -15.21 -2.15 -10.50
CA PRO A 115 -14.60 -0.86 -10.15
C PRO A 115 -13.93 -0.21 -11.36
N THR A 116 -14.50 0.91 -11.83
CA THR A 116 -14.16 1.53 -13.11
C THR A 116 -13.75 2.98 -12.92
N VAL A 117 -12.66 3.39 -13.55
CA VAL A 117 -12.21 4.79 -13.59
C VAL A 117 -12.86 5.50 -14.77
N LEU A 118 -13.59 6.55 -14.45
CA LEU A 118 -14.22 7.48 -15.41
C LEU A 118 -13.46 8.79 -15.40
N THR A 119 -13.26 9.39 -16.56
CA THR A 119 -12.62 10.71 -16.68
C THR A 119 -13.50 11.65 -17.50
N PHE A 120 -13.80 12.82 -16.93
CA PHE A 120 -14.56 13.90 -17.52
C PHE A 120 -13.75 15.19 -17.40
N GLY A 121 -13.28 15.73 -18.54
CA GLY A 121 -12.32 16.84 -18.50
C GLY A 121 -11.01 16.44 -17.78
N ALA A 122 -10.68 17.14 -16.70
CA ALA A 122 -9.55 16.81 -15.83
C ALA A 122 -9.99 16.15 -14.50
N THR A 123 -11.26 15.77 -14.38
CA THR A 123 -11.84 15.15 -13.19
C THR A 123 -11.92 13.64 -13.34
N CYS A 124 -11.33 12.92 -12.38
CA CYS A 124 -11.35 11.46 -12.31
C CYS A 124 -12.32 10.98 -11.24
N ILE A 125 -13.20 10.06 -11.63
CA ILE A 125 -14.21 9.43 -10.79
C ILE A 125 -13.99 7.93 -10.79
N ILE A 126 -14.18 7.26 -9.66
CA ILE A 126 -14.30 5.80 -9.58
C ILE A 126 -15.74 5.46 -9.26
N VAL A 127 -16.34 4.58 -10.04
CA VAL A 127 -17.61 3.94 -9.71
C VAL A 127 -17.33 2.48 -9.38
N ASN A 128 -17.68 2.06 -8.16
CA ASN A 128 -17.58 0.69 -7.71
C ASN A 128 -19.00 0.17 -7.45
N PRO A 129 -19.53 -0.74 -8.30
CA PRO A 129 -20.90 -1.25 -8.14
C PRO A 129 -21.04 -2.20 -6.95
N THR A 130 -19.94 -2.76 -6.44
CA THR A 130 -19.92 -3.81 -5.42
C THR A 130 -18.99 -3.46 -4.25
N GLU A 131 -18.92 -2.18 -3.87
CA GLU A 131 -18.12 -1.73 -2.72
C GLU A 131 -18.62 -2.38 -1.44
N GLN A 132 -17.70 -2.85 -0.60
CA GLN A 132 -18.03 -3.34 0.73
C GLN A 132 -18.33 -2.15 1.64
N VAL A 133 -19.60 -1.99 2.00
CA VAL A 133 -20.08 -0.87 2.83
C VAL A 133 -20.54 -1.41 4.18
N PRO A 134 -19.81 -1.12 5.28
CA PRO A 134 -20.25 -1.48 6.62
C PRO A 134 -21.53 -0.76 7.03
N ASP A 135 -22.33 -1.39 7.89
CA ASP A 135 -23.50 -0.76 8.47
C ASP A 135 -23.16 0.55 9.19
N GLY A 136 -24.04 1.53 9.08
CA GLY A 136 -23.84 2.86 9.69
C GLY A 136 -22.86 3.76 8.92
N THR A 137 -22.33 3.33 7.77
CA THR A 137 -21.51 4.16 6.91
C THR A 137 -22.32 5.34 6.37
N LEU A 138 -21.79 6.55 6.47
CA LEU A 138 -22.43 7.75 5.90
C LEU A 138 -22.58 7.59 4.39
N ARG A 139 -23.80 7.86 3.88
CA ARG A 139 -24.11 7.78 2.43
C ARG A 139 -23.33 8.81 1.60
N PHE A 140 -22.94 9.93 2.22
CA PHE A 140 -22.21 11.01 1.58
C PHE A 140 -21.11 11.53 2.49
N VAL A 141 -19.91 11.69 1.94
CA VAL A 141 -18.74 12.28 2.61
C VAL A 141 -17.98 13.13 1.61
N ASP A 142 -17.73 14.39 1.95
CA ASP A 142 -16.90 15.28 1.18
C ASP A 142 -15.63 15.67 1.98
N ALA A 143 -14.49 15.80 1.31
CA ALA A 143 -13.20 16.08 1.93
C ALA A 143 -13.18 17.26 2.91
N PRO A 144 -13.89 18.39 2.66
CA PRO A 144 -13.99 19.46 3.65
C PRO A 144 -14.49 19.02 5.02
N SER A 145 -15.40 18.02 5.09
CA SER A 145 -15.90 17.48 6.36
C SER A 145 -14.85 16.65 7.13
N LEU A 146 -13.78 16.25 6.46
CA LEU A 146 -12.69 15.45 7.03
C LEU A 146 -11.50 16.29 7.53
N LYS A 147 -11.48 17.60 7.28
CA LYS A 147 -10.35 18.50 7.63
C LYS A 147 -9.99 18.52 9.12
N SER A 148 -10.98 18.26 9.99
CA SER A 148 -10.75 18.18 11.44
C SER A 148 -10.18 16.84 11.91
N ARG A 149 -10.13 15.82 11.04
CA ARG A 149 -9.57 14.51 11.40
C ARG A 149 -8.05 14.57 11.42
N PRO A 150 -7.41 13.90 12.37
CA PRO A 150 -5.96 13.82 12.42
C PRO A 150 -5.39 13.21 11.13
N ARG A 151 -4.18 13.61 10.79
CA ARG A 151 -3.46 13.12 9.61
C ARG A 151 -3.30 11.59 9.65
N GLY A 152 -3.44 10.93 8.49
CA GLY A 152 -3.35 9.47 8.38
C GLY A 152 -4.59 8.69 8.85
N ILE A 153 -5.62 9.39 9.39
CA ILE A 153 -6.92 8.81 9.76
C ILE A 153 -8.02 9.20 8.77
N ALA A 154 -7.87 10.35 8.09
CA ALA A 154 -8.83 10.78 7.08
C ALA A 154 -8.88 9.81 5.91
N THR A 155 -10.07 9.31 5.59
CA THR A 155 -10.33 8.39 4.47
C THR A 155 -11.78 8.53 4.03
N ILE A 156 -12.03 8.28 2.75
CA ILE A 156 -13.37 8.15 2.18
C ILE A 156 -13.71 6.70 1.81
N VAL A 157 -12.79 5.74 2.06
CA VAL A 157 -13.02 4.32 1.81
C VAL A 157 -13.74 3.69 3.01
N PRO A 158 -14.97 3.14 2.86
CA PRO A 158 -15.81 2.68 3.96
C PRO A 158 -15.15 1.66 4.89
N MET A 159 -14.50 0.64 4.33
CA MET A 159 -13.82 -0.41 5.10
C MET A 159 -12.64 0.12 5.91
N VAL A 160 -11.94 1.13 5.41
CA VAL A 160 -10.85 1.80 6.14
C VAL A 160 -11.44 2.70 7.22
N GLU A 161 -12.49 3.47 6.90
CA GLU A 161 -13.17 4.36 7.84
C GLU A 161 -13.70 3.61 9.07
N GLN A 162 -14.28 2.42 8.89
CA GLN A 162 -14.80 1.59 9.98
C GLN A 162 -13.73 1.23 11.04
N GLN A 163 -12.47 1.10 10.63
CA GLN A 163 -11.38 0.73 11.55
C GLN A 163 -10.90 1.89 12.42
N MET A 164 -11.11 3.13 11.99
CA MET A 164 -10.54 4.31 12.64
C MET A 164 -11.05 4.56 14.07
N PRO A 165 -12.36 4.44 14.38
CA PRO A 165 -12.84 4.63 15.76
C PRO A 165 -12.20 3.66 16.76
N ARG A 166 -11.95 2.41 16.35
CA ARG A 166 -11.28 1.42 17.19
C ARG A 166 -9.81 1.81 17.42
N LEU A 167 -9.10 2.22 16.38
CA LEU A 167 -7.72 2.69 16.48
C LEU A 167 -7.61 3.91 17.42
N VAL A 168 -8.52 4.87 17.31
CA VAL A 168 -8.58 6.05 18.20
C VAL A 168 -8.76 5.64 19.66
N ARG A 169 -9.70 4.74 19.95
CA ARG A 169 -9.89 4.24 21.35
C ARG A 169 -8.62 3.56 21.88
N VAL A 170 -7.96 2.73 21.07
CA VAL A 170 -6.69 2.07 21.44
C VAL A 170 -5.57 3.11 21.66
N ALA A 171 -5.54 4.16 20.83
CA ALA A 171 -4.59 5.26 20.98
C ALA A 171 -4.78 5.97 22.32
N MET A 172 -6.01 6.30 22.70
CA MET A 172 -6.36 6.94 23.99
C MET A 172 -6.07 6.02 25.19
N ALA A 173 -6.30 4.71 25.04
CA ALA A 173 -6.02 3.72 26.08
C ALA A 173 -4.52 3.44 26.28
N LYS A 174 -3.65 4.05 25.45
CA LYS A 174 -2.17 3.93 25.51
C LYS A 174 -1.67 2.48 25.36
N LEU A 175 -2.46 1.60 24.76
CA LEU A 175 -2.07 0.22 24.49
C LEU A 175 -0.93 0.16 23.44
N PRO A 176 -0.06 -0.86 23.52
CA PRO A 176 0.87 -1.14 22.42
C PRO A 176 0.14 -1.42 21.11
N VAL A 177 0.68 -0.90 20.00
CA VAL A 177 0.09 -1.04 18.68
C VAL A 177 1.13 -1.62 17.74
N LEU A 178 0.75 -2.68 17.02
CA LEU A 178 1.51 -3.22 15.91
C LEU A 178 0.88 -2.79 14.58
N LEU A 179 1.62 -2.02 13.79
CA LEU A 179 1.21 -1.55 12.46
C LEU A 179 1.77 -2.50 11.39
N LEU A 180 0.89 -3.21 10.69
CA LEU A 180 1.25 -4.07 9.57
C LEU A 180 0.95 -3.36 8.26
N GLY A 181 1.88 -3.39 7.30
CA GLY A 181 1.64 -2.80 5.99
C GLY A 181 2.88 -2.69 5.15
N GLU A 182 2.66 -2.52 3.86
CA GLU A 182 3.71 -2.42 2.86
C GLU A 182 4.61 -1.20 3.08
N SER A 183 5.79 -1.24 2.42
CA SER A 183 6.68 -0.07 2.41
C SER A 183 5.96 1.14 1.81
N GLY A 184 6.13 2.31 2.43
CA GLY A 184 5.51 3.55 1.97
C GLY A 184 4.00 3.67 2.21
N ALA A 185 3.32 2.72 2.89
CA ALA A 185 1.88 2.78 3.16
C ALA A 185 1.46 3.86 4.18
N GLY A 186 2.42 4.48 4.87
CA GLY A 186 2.17 5.56 5.84
C GLY A 186 2.24 5.12 7.30
N LYS A 187 2.93 4.01 7.63
CA LYS A 187 3.06 3.47 9.00
C LYS A 187 3.58 4.52 10.01
N GLU A 188 4.62 5.26 9.66
CA GLU A 188 5.18 6.29 10.54
C GLU A 188 4.22 7.45 10.77
N VAL A 189 3.54 7.92 9.71
CA VAL A 189 2.52 8.98 9.82
C VAL A 189 1.41 8.56 10.78
N LEU A 190 0.92 7.33 10.66
CA LEU A 190 -0.11 6.79 11.53
C LEU A 190 0.41 6.61 12.96
N ALA A 191 1.67 6.18 13.16
CA ALA A 191 2.28 6.05 14.48
C ALA A 191 2.39 7.40 15.20
N ARG A 192 2.77 8.48 14.49
CA ARG A 192 2.77 9.85 15.04
C ARG A 192 1.37 10.29 15.44
N THR A 193 0.38 10.05 14.60
CA THR A 193 -1.03 10.35 14.89
C THR A 193 -1.53 9.59 16.13
N VAL A 194 -1.18 8.30 16.26
CA VAL A 194 -1.51 7.50 17.46
C VAL A 194 -0.82 8.06 18.71
N HIS A 195 0.42 8.58 18.58
CA HIS A 195 1.08 9.27 19.68
C HIS A 195 0.33 10.56 20.07
N ASP A 196 0.00 11.42 19.11
CA ASP A 196 -0.68 12.70 19.32
C ASP A 196 -2.04 12.48 20.01
N ILE A 197 -2.84 11.51 19.53
CA ILE A 197 -4.15 11.15 20.13
C ILE A 197 -3.99 10.64 21.57
N SER A 198 -2.88 9.99 21.90
CA SER A 198 -2.63 9.45 23.24
C SER A 198 -2.43 10.51 24.30
N ALA A 199 -2.26 11.77 23.92
CA ALA A 199 -1.96 12.90 24.79
C ALA A 199 -0.75 12.66 25.73
N ARG A 200 0.22 11.83 25.31
CA ARG A 200 1.50 11.71 26.01
C ARG A 200 2.36 12.93 25.70
N THR A 201 2.89 13.56 26.74
CA THR A 201 3.66 14.82 26.63
C THR A 201 5.15 14.62 26.35
N GLY A 202 5.65 13.37 26.53
CA GLY A 202 7.04 13.04 26.22
C GLY A 202 7.28 12.88 24.72
N PRO A 203 8.53 12.71 24.29
CA PRO A 203 8.90 12.72 22.88
C PRO A 203 8.40 11.50 22.13
N PHE A 204 8.15 11.68 20.81
CA PHE A 204 8.02 10.59 19.85
C PHE A 204 9.41 10.26 19.28
N VAL A 205 9.97 9.13 19.69
CA VAL A 205 11.29 8.66 19.23
C VAL A 205 11.09 7.55 18.23
N ALA A 206 11.45 7.80 16.97
CA ALA A 206 11.35 6.83 15.89
C ALA A 206 12.71 6.21 15.58
N ILE A 207 12.72 4.91 15.37
CA ILE A 207 13.90 4.16 14.98
C ILE A 207 13.52 3.13 13.91
N ASN A 208 14.33 3.02 12.86
CA ASN A 208 14.25 1.93 11.90
C ASN A 208 15.23 0.83 12.33
N CYS A 209 14.69 -0.33 12.74
CA CYS A 209 15.48 -1.45 13.23
C CYS A 209 16.35 -2.09 12.15
N GLY A 210 15.94 -2.03 10.88
CA GLY A 210 16.72 -2.53 9.75
C GLY A 210 17.90 -1.65 9.35
N ALA A 211 17.90 -0.37 9.78
CA ALA A 211 19.02 0.56 9.50
C ALA A 211 20.15 0.49 10.52
N LEU A 212 19.96 -0.26 11.63
CA LEU A 212 20.95 -0.37 12.69
C LEU A 212 21.97 -1.45 12.36
N ALA A 213 23.25 -1.16 12.59
CA ALA A 213 24.27 -2.19 12.55
C ALA A 213 24.00 -3.23 13.65
N PRO A 214 23.97 -4.54 13.36
CA PRO A 214 23.62 -5.58 14.34
C PRO A 214 24.42 -5.52 15.64
N THR A 215 25.69 -5.12 15.56
CA THR A 215 26.60 -4.97 16.70
C THR A 215 26.33 -3.75 17.58
N LEU A 216 25.58 -2.76 17.06
CA LEU A 216 25.30 -1.50 17.75
C LEU A 216 23.85 -1.37 18.21
N VAL A 217 22.95 -2.27 17.78
CA VAL A 217 21.50 -2.22 18.09
C VAL A 217 21.25 -2.11 19.58
N GLU A 218 21.88 -2.97 20.38
CA GLU A 218 21.69 -2.98 21.84
C GLU A 218 22.18 -1.68 22.48
N SER A 219 23.36 -1.22 22.11
CA SER A 219 23.94 0.03 22.61
C SER A 219 23.08 1.23 22.25
N GLN A 220 22.56 1.29 21.02
CA GLN A 220 21.73 2.42 20.59
C GLN A 220 20.33 2.39 21.23
N LEU A 221 19.72 1.21 21.36
CA LEU A 221 18.39 1.09 21.98
C LEU A 221 18.44 1.28 23.49
N PHE A 222 19.34 0.56 24.19
CA PHE A 222 19.30 0.46 25.65
C PHE A 222 20.33 1.35 26.35
N GLY A 223 21.30 1.90 25.57
CA GLY A 223 22.36 2.75 26.09
C GLY A 223 23.56 1.92 26.58
N HIS A 224 24.62 2.64 26.93
CA HIS A 224 25.85 2.04 27.48
C HIS A 224 26.58 3.00 28.40
N MET A 225 27.35 2.42 29.32
CA MET A 225 28.29 3.14 30.16
C MET A 225 29.65 3.25 29.44
N LYS A 226 30.41 4.28 29.76
CA LYS A 226 31.80 4.43 29.31
C LYS A 226 32.60 3.17 29.62
N GLY A 227 33.31 2.66 28.62
CA GLY A 227 34.11 1.45 28.75
C GLY A 227 33.36 0.13 28.63
N ALA A 228 32.07 0.12 28.34
CA ALA A 228 31.25 -1.07 28.18
C ALA A 228 31.69 -1.98 27.00
N PHE A 229 32.33 -1.39 25.99
CA PHE A 229 32.92 -2.08 24.83
C PHE A 229 34.02 -1.21 24.22
N SER A 230 34.83 -1.80 23.32
CA SER A 230 35.87 -1.08 22.57
C SER A 230 35.24 0.05 21.72
N GLY A 231 35.49 1.31 22.08
CA GLY A 231 34.90 2.50 21.44
C GLY A 231 33.82 3.22 22.27
N ALA A 232 33.42 2.68 23.43
CA ALA A 232 32.52 3.37 24.37
C ALA A 232 33.26 4.50 25.14
N LEU A 233 33.44 5.65 24.51
CA LEU A 233 34.21 6.77 25.05
C LEU A 233 33.44 7.58 26.10
N LYS A 234 32.10 7.56 26.07
CA LYS A 234 31.20 8.30 26.97
C LYS A 234 29.99 7.46 27.31
N ASP A 235 29.21 7.88 28.30
CA ASP A 235 27.92 7.30 28.62
C ASP A 235 26.87 7.75 27.59
N GLU A 236 26.05 6.81 27.12
CA GLU A 236 24.90 7.10 26.23
C GLU A 236 23.61 6.55 26.82
N PRO A 237 22.55 7.38 26.93
CA PRO A 237 21.29 6.95 27.60
C PRO A 237 20.52 5.91 26.81
N GLY A 238 20.69 5.83 25.48
CA GLY A 238 19.89 4.99 24.60
C GLY A 238 18.49 5.52 24.28
N LEU A 239 17.91 5.02 23.19
CA LEU A 239 16.63 5.53 22.67
C LEU A 239 15.44 5.15 23.53
N VAL A 240 15.50 4.04 24.28
CA VAL A 240 14.46 3.65 25.25
C VAL A 240 14.33 4.71 26.33
N ARG A 241 15.44 5.16 26.94
CA ARG A 241 15.41 6.24 27.94
C ARG A 241 15.04 7.58 27.34
N ALA A 242 15.53 7.87 26.12
CA ALA A 242 15.19 9.09 25.41
C ALA A 242 13.68 9.20 25.10
N SER A 243 12.95 8.06 25.00
CA SER A 243 11.51 8.03 24.77
C SER A 243 10.66 8.00 26.05
N SER A 244 11.28 8.08 27.24
CA SER A 244 10.56 8.02 28.52
C SER A 244 9.56 9.18 28.67
N GLY A 245 8.36 8.91 29.19
CA GLY A 245 7.22 9.82 29.20
C GLY A 245 6.49 9.95 27.86
N GLY A 246 7.07 9.44 26.76
CA GLY A 246 6.61 9.54 25.40
C GLY A 246 6.29 8.20 24.72
N THR A 247 6.66 8.09 23.46
CA THR A 247 6.41 6.91 22.61
C THR A 247 7.67 6.50 21.89
N LEU A 248 8.03 5.23 21.97
CA LEU A 248 9.05 4.59 21.14
C LEU A 248 8.37 3.94 19.92
N PHE A 249 8.73 4.41 18.74
CA PHE A 249 8.27 3.83 17.47
C PHE A 249 9.39 2.99 16.88
N LEU A 250 9.14 1.68 16.74
CA LEU A 250 10.07 0.69 16.19
C LEU A 250 9.60 0.29 14.78
N ASP A 251 10.15 0.95 13.76
CA ASP A 251 9.89 0.54 12.38
C ASP A 251 10.74 -0.67 12.01
N GLU A 252 10.17 -1.55 11.21
CA GLU A 252 10.77 -2.82 10.81
C GLU A 252 11.23 -3.67 12.01
N ILE A 253 10.39 -3.78 13.05
CA ILE A 253 10.69 -4.50 14.29
C ILE A 253 11.11 -5.97 14.05
N GLY A 254 10.66 -6.58 12.94
CA GLY A 254 11.04 -7.94 12.55
C GLY A 254 12.53 -8.11 12.20
N GLU A 255 13.28 -7.00 12.04
CA GLU A 255 14.72 -7.01 11.77
C GLU A 255 15.57 -6.98 13.06
N LEU A 256 14.94 -6.89 14.25
CA LEU A 256 15.69 -6.90 15.51
C LEU A 256 16.42 -8.22 15.73
N PRO A 257 17.72 -8.20 16.07
CA PRO A 257 18.47 -9.38 16.51
C PRO A 257 17.85 -10.02 17.75
N ALA A 258 17.99 -11.34 17.91
CA ALA A 258 17.39 -12.10 19.01
C ALA A 258 17.79 -11.57 20.41
N ALA A 259 19.01 -11.10 20.59
CA ALA A 259 19.48 -10.51 21.84
C ALA A 259 18.73 -9.21 22.16
N ALA A 260 18.58 -8.31 21.17
CA ALA A 260 17.80 -7.07 21.32
C ALA A 260 16.32 -7.33 21.59
N GLN A 261 15.74 -8.38 20.98
CA GLN A 261 14.37 -8.80 21.27
C GLN A 261 14.18 -9.22 22.74
N ALA A 262 15.13 -9.99 23.29
CA ALA A 262 15.09 -10.43 24.67
C ALA A 262 15.20 -9.25 25.67
N THR A 263 16.11 -8.31 25.38
CA THR A 263 16.29 -7.11 26.21
C THR A 263 15.07 -6.20 26.11
N LEU A 264 14.51 -5.99 24.92
CA LEU A 264 13.26 -5.19 24.72
C LEU A 264 12.09 -5.81 25.48
N LEU A 265 11.94 -7.13 25.48
CA LEU A 265 10.90 -7.81 26.23
C LEU A 265 11.00 -7.51 27.73
N ARG A 266 12.20 -7.57 28.32
CA ARG A 266 12.43 -7.21 29.72
C ARG A 266 12.03 -5.76 30.00
N VAL A 267 12.46 -4.83 29.15
CA VAL A 267 12.07 -3.41 29.29
C VAL A 267 10.54 -3.25 29.29
N LEU A 268 9.83 -3.97 28.43
CA LEU A 268 8.36 -3.90 28.37
C LEU A 268 7.64 -4.54 29.57
N GLN A 269 8.27 -5.53 30.20
CA GLN A 269 7.74 -6.25 31.36
C GLN A 269 8.03 -5.50 32.66
N GLU A 270 9.29 -5.14 32.88
CA GLU A 270 9.80 -4.60 34.14
C GLU A 270 9.70 -3.08 34.22
N LYS A 271 9.48 -2.41 33.08
CA LYS A 271 9.48 -0.95 32.97
C LYS A 271 10.80 -0.31 33.40
N GLU A 272 11.88 -1.04 33.19
CA GLU A 272 13.24 -0.64 33.49
C GLU A 272 14.17 -1.02 32.35
N VAL A 273 15.22 -0.25 32.15
CA VAL A 273 16.30 -0.57 31.19
C VAL A 273 17.63 -0.67 31.91
N LEU A 274 18.40 -1.71 31.59
CA LEU A 274 19.77 -1.88 32.09
C LEU A 274 20.73 -1.52 30.93
N PRO A 275 21.41 -0.36 30.99
CA PRO A 275 22.43 -0.01 29.99
C PRO A 275 23.59 -1.01 29.97
N LEU A 276 24.22 -1.19 28.80
CA LEU A 276 25.39 -2.07 28.69
C LEU A 276 26.51 -1.58 29.61
N GLY A 277 27.04 -2.51 30.40
CA GLY A 277 28.09 -2.21 31.42
C GLY A 277 27.57 -1.60 32.72
N ALA A 278 26.25 -1.33 32.83
CA ALA A 278 25.66 -0.85 34.07
C ALA A 278 25.26 -2.01 34.99
N THR A 279 25.29 -1.76 36.32
CA THR A 279 24.87 -2.72 37.35
C THR A 279 23.48 -2.42 37.93
N LYS A 280 22.94 -1.25 37.67
CA LYS A 280 21.64 -0.82 38.17
C LYS A 280 20.70 -0.52 37.03
N PRO A 281 19.47 -1.06 37.04
CA PRO A 281 18.46 -0.71 36.06
C PRO A 281 17.96 0.73 36.28
N VAL A 282 17.44 1.34 35.23
CA VAL A 282 16.87 2.70 35.22
C VAL A 282 15.40 2.60 34.84
N PRO A 283 14.46 3.12 35.68
CA PRO A 283 13.05 3.11 35.38
C PRO A 283 12.73 3.90 34.10
N VAL A 284 11.76 3.39 33.31
CA VAL A 284 11.29 4.06 32.09
C VAL A 284 9.76 3.95 31.99
N ASP A 285 9.10 5.06 31.66
CA ASP A 285 7.69 5.08 31.29
C ASP A 285 7.56 5.27 29.79
N LEU A 286 7.39 4.18 29.06
CA LEU A 286 7.26 4.30 27.62
C LEU A 286 6.03 3.57 27.07
N ARG A 287 5.48 4.10 26.00
CA ARG A 287 4.56 3.42 25.12
C ARG A 287 5.31 2.93 23.90
N VAL A 288 5.01 1.71 23.45
CA VAL A 288 5.60 1.18 22.21
C VAL A 288 4.56 1.15 21.10
N ILE A 289 4.96 1.62 19.93
CA ILE A 289 4.29 1.39 18.65
C ILE A 289 5.32 0.68 17.78
N ALA A 290 4.98 -0.49 17.27
CA ALA A 290 5.84 -1.26 16.38
C ALA A 290 5.26 -1.29 14.97
N ALA A 291 6.12 -1.38 13.96
CA ALA A 291 5.69 -1.51 12.57
C ALA A 291 6.54 -2.57 11.85
N THR A 292 5.93 -3.27 10.90
CA THR A 292 6.63 -4.23 10.04
C THR A 292 5.85 -4.51 8.75
N LEU A 293 6.56 -4.93 7.71
CA LEU A 293 5.98 -5.53 6.51
C LEU A 293 5.80 -7.04 6.66
N LYS A 294 6.67 -7.69 7.48
CA LYS A 294 6.74 -9.16 7.62
C LYS A 294 5.65 -9.69 8.55
N PRO A 295 5.10 -10.89 8.30
CA PRO A 295 4.19 -11.58 9.22
C PRO A 295 5.01 -12.17 10.39
N ILE A 296 5.37 -11.32 11.36
CA ILE A 296 6.25 -11.69 12.49
C ILE A 296 5.61 -12.70 13.46
N GLU A 297 4.29 -12.85 13.44
CA GLU A 297 3.56 -13.86 14.22
C GLU A 297 3.94 -15.31 13.86
N GLN A 298 4.37 -15.53 12.62
CA GLN A 298 4.76 -16.85 12.10
C GLN A 298 6.28 -16.97 11.89
N SER A 299 7.04 -15.94 12.24
CA SER A 299 8.48 -15.92 12.01
C SER A 299 9.23 -16.74 13.07
N PRO A 300 10.05 -17.73 12.67
CA PRO A 300 10.84 -18.50 13.62
C PRO A 300 11.96 -17.67 14.29
N THR A 301 12.29 -16.52 13.74
CA THR A 301 13.33 -15.61 14.26
C THR A 301 12.76 -14.54 15.20
N PHE A 302 11.43 -14.41 15.30
CA PHE A 302 10.79 -13.43 16.18
C PHE A 302 10.18 -14.14 17.41
N ARG A 303 10.50 -13.64 18.60
CA ARG A 303 10.05 -14.25 19.87
C ARG A 303 8.55 -14.12 20.06
N PRO A 304 7.81 -15.22 20.31
CA PRO A 304 6.36 -15.19 20.55
C PRO A 304 5.93 -14.35 21.76
N ASP A 305 6.78 -14.34 22.81
CA ASP A 305 6.53 -13.58 24.04
C ASP A 305 6.66 -12.06 23.82
N LEU A 306 7.61 -11.62 23.00
CA LEU A 306 7.70 -10.23 22.57
C LEU A 306 6.53 -9.85 21.67
N TYR A 307 6.16 -10.72 20.71
CA TYR A 307 4.98 -10.50 19.87
C TYR A 307 3.73 -10.22 20.72
N ALA A 308 3.45 -11.05 21.72
CA ALA A 308 2.29 -10.89 22.62
C ALA A 308 2.31 -9.54 23.35
N ARG A 309 3.47 -8.95 23.60
CA ARG A 309 3.60 -7.65 24.29
C ARG A 309 3.45 -6.45 23.34
N VAL A 310 3.92 -6.54 22.10
CA VAL A 310 3.86 -5.42 21.13
C VAL A 310 2.58 -5.43 20.31
N ALA A 311 1.92 -6.57 20.17
CA ALA A 311 0.72 -6.79 19.37
C ALA A 311 -0.58 -6.80 20.19
N ALA A 312 -0.69 -5.97 21.25
CA ALA A 312 -1.93 -5.84 22.01
C ALA A 312 -3.09 -5.36 21.13
N TYR A 313 -2.79 -4.55 20.13
CA TYR A 313 -3.68 -4.23 19.02
C TYR A 313 -2.90 -4.26 17.72
N VAL A 314 -3.40 -5.02 16.74
CA VAL A 314 -2.84 -5.10 15.40
C VAL A 314 -3.70 -4.28 14.46
N HIS A 315 -3.08 -3.32 13.76
CA HIS A 315 -3.73 -2.53 12.71
C HIS A 315 -3.04 -2.77 11.38
N ARG A 316 -3.82 -3.17 10.36
CA ARG A 316 -3.33 -3.39 8.99
C ARG A 316 -3.60 -2.16 8.15
N LEU A 317 -2.53 -1.54 7.65
CA LEU A 317 -2.66 -0.44 6.70
C LEU A 317 -2.97 -1.01 5.32
N VAL A 318 -4.05 -0.52 4.73
CA VAL A 318 -4.45 -0.88 3.37
C VAL A 318 -3.49 -0.22 2.36
N PRO A 319 -2.94 -0.96 1.38
CA PRO A 319 -2.07 -0.38 0.36
C PRO A 319 -2.84 0.58 -0.55
N LEU A 320 -2.14 1.56 -1.14
CA LEU A 320 -2.77 2.64 -1.91
C LEU A 320 -3.58 2.13 -3.11
N ARG A 321 -3.15 1.05 -3.76
CA ARG A 321 -3.90 0.41 -4.86
C ARG A 321 -5.31 -0.08 -4.48
N GLU A 322 -5.53 -0.40 -3.21
CA GLU A 322 -6.82 -0.87 -2.67
C GLU A 322 -7.66 0.27 -2.09
N ARG A 323 -7.06 1.47 -1.88
CA ARG A 323 -7.75 2.68 -1.43
C ARG A 323 -7.51 3.87 -2.38
N ARG A 324 -7.51 3.64 -3.68
CA ARG A 324 -7.28 4.69 -4.71
C ARG A 324 -8.26 5.85 -4.61
N ALA A 325 -9.43 5.62 -4.03
CA ALA A 325 -10.39 6.68 -3.72
C ALA A 325 -9.81 7.78 -2.81
N ASP A 326 -8.86 7.45 -1.92
CA ASP A 326 -8.19 8.40 -1.03
C ASP A 326 -7.11 9.24 -1.73
N LEU A 327 -6.81 8.98 -3.01
CA LEU A 327 -5.70 9.64 -3.71
C LEU A 327 -5.82 11.18 -3.66
N GLY A 328 -7.03 11.72 -3.86
CA GLY A 328 -7.25 13.17 -3.78
C GLY A 328 -7.01 13.74 -2.39
N LEU A 329 -7.37 13.00 -1.33
CA LEU A 329 -7.06 13.40 0.06
C LEU A 329 -5.55 13.42 0.31
N LEU A 330 -4.84 12.40 -0.19
CA LEU A 330 -3.38 12.30 -0.04
C LEU A 330 -2.66 13.40 -0.83
N ILE A 331 -3.09 13.68 -2.06
CA ILE A 331 -2.54 14.78 -2.87
C ILE A 331 -2.78 16.13 -2.18
N ALA A 332 -3.98 16.37 -1.65
CA ALA A 332 -4.30 17.59 -0.94
C ALA A 332 -3.47 17.79 0.36
N ASP A 333 -3.04 16.70 1.02
CA ASP A 333 -2.13 16.74 2.15
C ASP A 333 -0.66 16.93 1.72
N LEU A 334 -0.24 16.31 0.61
CA LEU A 334 1.14 16.31 0.16
C LEU A 334 1.56 17.61 -0.52
N LEU A 335 0.74 18.16 -1.41
CA LEU A 335 1.11 19.34 -2.21
C LEU A 335 1.55 20.54 -1.38
N PRO A 336 0.83 20.95 -0.30
CA PRO A 336 1.27 22.10 0.53
C PRO A 336 2.60 21.85 1.24
N ARG A 337 2.95 20.60 1.51
CA ARG A 337 4.21 20.22 2.15
C ARG A 337 5.37 20.20 1.17
N LEU A 338 5.10 19.82 -0.08
CA LEU A 338 6.12 19.78 -1.13
C LEU A 338 6.42 21.18 -1.68
N SER A 339 5.40 22.03 -1.78
CA SER A 339 5.56 23.40 -2.25
C SER A 339 4.40 24.27 -1.76
N ALA A 340 4.53 24.85 -0.57
CA ALA A 340 3.48 25.68 0.04
C ALA A 340 3.06 26.86 -0.84
N GLU A 341 4.01 27.48 -1.55
CA GLU A 341 3.77 28.64 -2.40
C GLU A 341 3.01 28.28 -3.69
N ARG A 342 3.41 27.17 -4.35
CA ARG A 342 2.80 26.75 -5.63
C ARG A 342 1.53 25.94 -5.46
N ALA A 343 1.38 25.20 -4.35
CA ALA A 343 0.27 24.27 -4.15
C ALA A 343 -1.12 24.85 -4.49
N PRO A 344 -1.48 26.09 -4.10
CA PRO A 344 -2.78 26.66 -4.42
C PRO A 344 -3.03 26.91 -5.93
N LYS A 345 -1.94 27.01 -6.71
CA LYS A 345 -1.98 27.31 -8.14
C LYS A 345 -1.86 26.07 -9.01
N LEU A 346 -1.31 24.98 -8.45
CA LEU A 346 -1.05 23.74 -9.18
C LEU A 346 -2.34 23.15 -9.73
N ARG A 347 -2.27 22.71 -10.98
CA ARG A 347 -3.32 21.98 -11.70
C ARG A 347 -2.71 20.76 -12.37
N PHE A 348 -3.51 19.73 -12.59
CA PHE A 348 -3.10 18.53 -13.29
C PHE A 348 -3.79 18.44 -14.65
N ALA A 349 -3.03 18.19 -15.69
CA ALA A 349 -3.58 17.90 -17.00
C ALA A 349 -4.37 16.55 -16.96
N PRO A 350 -5.37 16.38 -17.83
CA PRO A 350 -6.24 15.18 -17.83
C PRO A 350 -5.48 13.86 -17.93
N ASP A 351 -4.42 13.82 -18.75
CA ASP A 351 -3.56 12.66 -18.94
C ASP A 351 -2.81 12.28 -17.66
N LEU A 352 -2.24 13.27 -16.95
CA LEU A 352 -1.60 13.05 -15.66
C LEU A 352 -2.62 12.61 -14.60
N ALA A 353 -3.76 13.28 -14.49
CA ALA A 353 -4.80 12.94 -13.52
C ALA A 353 -5.27 11.48 -13.70
N THR A 354 -5.55 11.08 -14.95
CA THR A 354 -5.95 9.70 -15.28
C THR A 354 -4.83 8.70 -14.97
N ALA A 355 -3.58 9.03 -15.29
CA ALA A 355 -2.44 8.17 -15.00
C ALA A 355 -2.25 7.94 -13.50
N LEU A 356 -2.37 8.99 -12.67
CA LEU A 356 -2.27 8.90 -11.21
C LEU A 356 -3.34 7.97 -10.62
N VAL A 357 -4.60 8.10 -11.05
CA VAL A 357 -5.71 7.30 -10.54
C VAL A 357 -5.64 5.84 -11.01
N SER A 358 -5.08 5.60 -12.20
CA SER A 358 -4.95 4.26 -12.79
C SER A 358 -3.70 3.50 -12.33
N HIS A 359 -2.74 4.18 -11.70
CA HIS A 359 -1.46 3.58 -11.31
C HIS A 359 -1.61 2.56 -10.17
N SER A 360 -0.74 1.54 -10.14
CA SER A 360 -0.78 0.44 -9.17
C SER A 360 -0.11 0.74 -7.82
N TRP A 361 0.70 1.81 -7.76
CA TRP A 361 1.38 2.30 -6.55
C TRP A 361 2.19 1.23 -5.79
N PRO A 362 3.16 0.56 -6.40
CA PRO A 362 3.94 -0.50 -5.74
C PRO A 362 4.69 -0.05 -4.49
N LEU A 363 5.09 1.23 -4.40
CA LEU A 363 5.71 1.82 -3.21
C LEU A 363 4.74 2.77 -2.47
N ASN A 364 3.43 2.65 -2.74
CA ASN A 364 2.38 3.35 -2.01
C ASN A 364 2.53 4.89 -1.99
N VAL A 365 2.27 5.51 -0.84
CA VAL A 365 2.31 6.98 -0.67
C VAL A 365 3.72 7.55 -0.85
N ARG A 366 4.76 6.78 -0.55
CA ARG A 366 6.16 7.21 -0.79
C ARG A 366 6.42 7.46 -2.27
N GLU A 367 5.90 6.60 -3.14
CA GLU A 367 6.00 6.77 -4.58
C GLU A 367 5.21 7.96 -5.07
N LEU A 368 3.98 8.14 -4.58
CA LEU A 368 3.15 9.31 -4.88
C LEU A 368 3.87 10.62 -4.49
N GLU A 369 4.42 10.69 -3.28
CA GLU A 369 5.16 11.85 -2.78
C GLU A 369 6.39 12.16 -3.65
N HIS A 370 7.16 11.13 -4.00
CA HIS A 370 8.33 11.27 -4.88
C HIS A 370 7.92 11.77 -6.27
N LEU A 371 6.89 11.18 -6.86
CA LEU A 371 6.39 11.54 -8.18
C LEU A 371 5.89 12.99 -8.23
N LEU A 372 5.11 13.42 -7.23
CA LEU A 372 4.66 14.81 -7.13
C LEU A 372 5.84 15.77 -6.94
N SER A 373 6.82 15.39 -6.13
CA SER A 373 8.03 16.18 -5.91
C SER A 373 8.81 16.40 -7.22
N VAL A 374 9.00 15.33 -7.99
CA VAL A 374 9.65 15.41 -9.33
C VAL A 374 8.83 16.31 -10.26
N ALA A 375 7.52 16.12 -10.34
CA ALA A 375 6.66 16.93 -11.20
C ALA A 375 6.73 18.43 -10.89
N ILE A 376 6.75 18.78 -9.60
CA ILE A 376 6.83 20.17 -9.15
C ILE A 376 8.19 20.81 -9.51
N VAL A 377 9.28 20.04 -9.39
CA VAL A 377 10.64 20.53 -9.66
C VAL A 377 10.90 20.64 -11.16
N THR A 378 10.42 19.67 -11.96
CA THR A 378 10.67 19.64 -13.41
C THR A 378 9.76 20.58 -14.20
N SER A 379 8.60 20.94 -13.63
CA SER A 379 7.68 21.88 -14.27
C SER A 379 7.97 23.32 -13.90
N THR A 380 8.11 24.19 -14.89
CA THR A 380 8.17 25.65 -14.73
C THR A 380 6.77 26.28 -14.67
N GLU A 381 5.73 25.56 -15.10
CA GLU A 381 4.34 25.99 -15.12
C GLU A 381 3.55 25.44 -13.93
N ASP A 382 2.40 26.05 -13.62
CA ASP A 382 1.50 25.53 -12.59
C ASP A 382 0.63 24.38 -13.10
N LEU A 383 0.64 24.10 -14.40
CA LEU A 383 -0.03 22.93 -14.98
C LEU A 383 0.95 21.76 -15.08
N LEU A 384 0.79 20.78 -14.20
CA LEU A 384 1.55 19.54 -14.23
C LEU A 384 1.00 18.60 -15.29
N ARG A 385 1.90 18.04 -16.13
CA ARG A 385 1.59 17.14 -17.25
C ARG A 385 2.29 15.80 -17.05
N ILE A 386 1.86 14.78 -17.78
CA ILE A 386 2.45 13.45 -17.72
C ILE A 386 3.94 13.44 -18.14
N GLU A 387 4.37 14.36 -19.00
CA GLU A 387 5.77 14.51 -19.39
C GLU A 387 6.71 14.83 -18.24
N HIS A 388 6.22 15.53 -17.19
CA HIS A 388 7.00 15.84 -16.00
C HIS A 388 7.28 14.61 -15.10
N VAL A 389 6.58 13.49 -15.32
CA VAL A 389 6.67 12.26 -14.52
C VAL A 389 6.75 10.98 -15.34
N GLY A 390 6.76 11.11 -16.69
CA GLY A 390 6.57 9.99 -17.61
C GLY A 390 7.52 8.82 -17.39
N ASP A 391 8.78 9.07 -17.05
CA ASP A 391 9.77 8.01 -16.82
C ASP A 391 9.56 7.31 -15.47
N ALA A 392 9.15 8.03 -14.44
CA ALA A 392 8.82 7.46 -13.14
C ALA A 392 7.59 6.54 -13.23
N LEU A 393 6.52 6.96 -13.93
CA LEU A 393 5.32 6.15 -14.14
C LEU A 393 5.56 4.94 -15.07
N ARG A 394 6.46 5.07 -16.06
CA ARG A 394 6.82 3.96 -16.97
C ARG A 394 7.66 2.91 -16.27
N SER A 395 8.64 3.32 -15.46
CA SER A 395 9.50 2.40 -14.71
C SER A 395 8.72 1.59 -13.68
N ALA A 396 7.73 2.18 -13.03
CA ALA A 396 6.84 1.50 -12.10
C ALA A 396 5.92 0.47 -12.80
N ARG A 397 5.46 0.72 -14.04
CA ARG A 397 4.73 -0.26 -14.85
C ARG A 397 5.58 -1.48 -15.21
N ALA A 398 6.87 -1.31 -15.45
CA ALA A 398 7.78 -2.40 -15.78
C ALA A 398 8.10 -3.32 -14.59
N SER A 399 7.92 -2.83 -13.36
CA SER A 399 8.17 -3.57 -12.11
C SER A 399 6.91 -4.21 -11.49
N ALA A 400 5.73 -3.95 -12.01
CA ALA A 400 4.50 -4.59 -11.54
C ALA A 400 4.45 -6.06 -12.00
N PRO A 401 4.16 -7.04 -11.10
CA PRO A 401 3.92 -8.40 -11.53
C PRO A 401 2.67 -8.42 -12.42
N ALA A 402 2.77 -9.08 -13.59
CA ALA A 402 1.64 -9.24 -14.49
C ALA A 402 0.45 -9.88 -13.75
N PRO A 403 -0.79 -9.40 -13.97
CA PRO A 403 -1.96 -10.03 -13.40
C PRO A 403 -2.01 -11.49 -13.88
N ALA A 404 -2.13 -12.42 -12.92
CA ALA A 404 -2.30 -13.85 -13.22
C ALA A 404 -3.57 -14.02 -14.07
N ALA A 405 -3.39 -14.39 -15.34
CA ALA A 405 -4.49 -14.72 -16.23
C ALA A 405 -5.26 -15.90 -15.62
N MET A 406 -6.50 -15.66 -15.22
CA MET A 406 -7.44 -16.72 -14.87
C MET A 406 -7.77 -17.50 -16.14
N SER A 407 -7.24 -18.72 -16.24
CA SER A 407 -7.67 -19.68 -17.25
C SER A 407 -9.07 -20.19 -16.92
N PRO A 408 -9.99 -20.30 -17.88
CA PRO A 408 -11.31 -20.85 -17.62
C PRO A 408 -11.23 -22.35 -17.32
N SER A 409 -11.85 -22.75 -16.22
CA SER A 409 -12.01 -24.15 -15.81
C SER A 409 -12.88 -24.89 -16.82
N ALA A 410 -12.38 -25.96 -17.43
CA ALA A 410 -13.17 -26.92 -18.16
C ALA A 410 -13.71 -27.99 -17.19
N PRO A 411 -14.91 -28.56 -17.44
CA PRO A 411 -15.58 -29.46 -16.50
C PRO A 411 -15.01 -30.88 -16.52
N ALA A 412 -15.03 -31.52 -15.34
CA ALA A 412 -14.58 -32.89 -15.13
C ALA A 412 -15.62 -33.91 -15.63
N PRO A 413 -15.20 -35.12 -16.08
CA PRO A 413 -16.04 -36.30 -16.03
C PRO A 413 -15.51 -37.38 -15.09
N GLY A 414 -16.42 -37.86 -14.22
CA GLY A 414 -16.65 -39.25 -13.84
C GLY A 414 -15.56 -40.10 -13.20
N ALA A 415 -15.89 -40.52 -11.98
CA ALA A 415 -15.18 -41.51 -11.17
C ALA A 415 -15.32 -42.98 -11.69
N VAL A 416 -14.40 -43.86 -11.32
CA VAL A 416 -14.54 -45.09 -10.46
C VAL A 416 -13.22 -45.91 -10.42
N PRO A 417 -13.02 -46.93 -9.50
CA PRO A 417 -11.91 -46.91 -8.52
C PRO A 417 -10.95 -48.14 -8.54
N GLN A 418 -10.05 -48.18 -7.53
CA GLN A 418 -9.29 -49.32 -6.98
C GLN A 418 -8.00 -49.78 -7.68
N SER A 419 -6.86 -49.79 -7.03
CA SER A 419 -6.37 -50.71 -6.01
C SER A 419 -4.87 -50.45 -5.70
N SER A 420 -4.50 -50.52 -4.41
CA SER A 420 -3.14 -50.60 -3.90
C SER A 420 -2.53 -51.99 -4.11
N PRO A 421 -1.23 -52.28 -4.00
CA PRO A 421 -0.41 -52.07 -2.79
C PRO A 421 1.08 -51.72 -3.01
N THR A 422 1.67 -51.17 -1.96
CA THR A 422 3.10 -51.04 -1.62
C THR A 422 3.85 -52.41 -1.58
N PRO A 423 5.22 -52.56 -1.44
CA PRO A 423 6.18 -51.57 -0.88
C PRO A 423 7.66 -51.62 -1.41
N ARG A 424 8.45 -50.65 -0.88
CA ARG A 424 9.88 -50.70 -0.53
C ARG A 424 11.00 -50.28 -1.50
N SER A 425 11.68 -49.27 -1.03
CA SER A 425 13.12 -49.20 -0.66
C SER A 425 14.11 -48.52 -1.63
N ALA A 426 14.83 -47.57 -1.02
CA ALA A 426 16.18 -47.05 -1.29
C ALA A 426 16.30 -45.65 -1.92
N ALA A 427 16.82 -44.74 -1.12
CA ALA A 427 17.47 -43.47 -1.46
C ALA A 427 18.93 -43.76 -1.95
N PRO A 428 19.76 -42.75 -2.33
CA PRO A 428 19.50 -41.38 -2.74
C PRO A 428 20.24 -40.98 -4.04
N SER A 429 19.86 -39.90 -4.69
CA SER A 429 20.80 -38.98 -5.38
C SER A 429 20.16 -37.71 -5.89
N SER A 430 20.87 -36.61 -5.70
CA SER A 430 20.79 -35.28 -6.22
C SER A 430 20.21 -35.14 -7.63
N GLY A 431 19.37 -34.10 -7.86
CA GLY A 431 19.18 -33.59 -9.20
C GLY A 431 17.90 -32.81 -9.45
N ALA A 432 18.05 -31.53 -9.72
CA ALA A 432 17.29 -30.71 -10.65
C ALA A 432 15.73 -30.70 -10.58
N ALA A 433 15.18 -29.54 -10.33
CA ALA A 433 13.76 -29.20 -10.53
C ALA A 433 13.34 -29.37 -12.00
N PRO A 434 12.08 -29.80 -12.28
CA PRO A 434 11.59 -29.99 -13.65
C PRO A 434 11.38 -28.64 -14.36
N SER A 435 12.07 -28.47 -15.48
CA SER A 435 11.91 -27.35 -16.39
C SER A 435 10.59 -27.44 -17.16
N ARG A 436 9.78 -26.41 -17.15
CA ARG A 436 8.65 -26.22 -18.08
C ARG A 436 9.15 -26.31 -19.53
N PRO A 437 8.37 -26.90 -20.44
CA PRO A 437 8.73 -26.88 -21.85
C PRO A 437 8.86 -25.45 -22.36
N LEU A 438 9.95 -25.19 -23.08
CA LEU A 438 10.25 -23.89 -23.69
C LEU A 438 9.27 -23.63 -24.84
N SER A 439 8.83 -22.38 -25.01
CA SER A 439 8.07 -21.99 -26.20
C SER A 439 8.94 -22.09 -27.47
N GLU A 440 8.33 -22.23 -28.66
CA GLU A 440 9.07 -22.23 -29.93
C GLU A 440 9.95 -20.98 -30.10
N GLU A 441 9.52 -19.82 -29.61
CA GLU A 441 10.31 -18.59 -29.59
C GLU A 441 11.52 -18.68 -28.68
N ASP A 442 11.35 -19.31 -27.50
CA ASP A 442 12.43 -19.51 -26.54
C ASP A 442 13.49 -20.51 -27.07
N GLU A 443 13.07 -21.53 -27.80
CA GLU A 443 13.97 -22.49 -28.45
C GLU A 443 14.78 -21.82 -29.59
N ARG A 444 14.16 -20.98 -30.40
CA ARG A 444 14.83 -20.19 -31.43
C ARG A 444 15.85 -19.24 -30.81
N LEU A 445 15.46 -18.50 -29.78
CA LEU A 445 16.32 -17.56 -29.05
C LEU A 445 17.50 -18.28 -28.36
N ARG A 446 17.27 -19.47 -27.79
CA ARG A 446 18.32 -20.32 -27.20
C ARG A 446 19.32 -20.77 -28.24
N THR A 447 18.86 -21.19 -29.41
CA THR A 447 19.70 -21.65 -30.52
C THR A 447 20.55 -20.48 -31.08
N GLU A 448 19.95 -19.32 -31.28
CA GLU A 448 20.64 -18.11 -31.74
C GLU A 448 21.71 -17.63 -30.75
N LEU A 449 21.36 -17.60 -29.43
CA LEU A 449 22.29 -17.23 -28.40
C LEU A 449 23.48 -18.20 -28.29
N SER A 450 23.21 -19.50 -28.43
CA SER A 450 24.28 -20.53 -28.41
C SER A 450 25.21 -20.43 -29.63
N ALA A 451 24.66 -20.17 -30.79
CA ALA A 451 25.45 -19.96 -32.01
C ALA A 451 26.37 -18.72 -31.89
N GLU A 452 25.86 -17.62 -31.39
CA GLU A 452 26.65 -16.41 -31.18
C GLU A 452 27.70 -16.57 -30.07
N LEU A 453 27.43 -17.29 -29.01
CA LEU A 453 28.43 -17.62 -27.98
C LEU A 453 29.55 -18.51 -28.53
N THR A 454 29.23 -19.46 -29.40
CA THR A 454 30.22 -20.29 -30.07
C THR A 454 31.12 -19.43 -30.99
N ARG A 455 30.53 -18.57 -31.82
CA ARG A 455 31.21 -17.67 -32.73
C ARG A 455 32.17 -16.70 -32.02
N THR A 456 31.79 -16.26 -30.82
CA THR A 456 32.55 -15.26 -30.04
C THR A 456 33.39 -15.88 -28.93
N HIS A 457 33.58 -17.20 -28.91
CA HIS A 457 34.31 -17.94 -27.86
C HIS A 457 33.90 -17.55 -26.44
N GLY A 458 32.60 -17.43 -26.21
CA GLY A 458 32.02 -17.08 -24.88
C GLY A 458 32.15 -15.61 -24.50
N ASN A 459 32.46 -14.68 -25.44
CA ASN A 459 32.57 -13.25 -25.17
C ASN A 459 31.18 -12.58 -25.12
N VAL A 460 30.57 -12.53 -23.96
CA VAL A 460 29.23 -11.99 -23.71
C VAL A 460 29.08 -10.53 -24.17
N SER A 461 30.14 -9.73 -24.12
CA SER A 461 30.09 -8.32 -24.53
C SER A 461 29.97 -8.20 -26.06
N GLU A 462 30.58 -9.11 -26.82
CA GLU A 462 30.52 -9.15 -28.27
C GLU A 462 29.17 -9.71 -28.76
N VAL A 463 28.67 -10.77 -28.10
CA VAL A 463 27.32 -11.29 -28.32
C VAL A 463 26.26 -10.21 -28.11
N ALA A 464 26.35 -9.41 -27.04
CA ALA A 464 25.43 -8.32 -26.77
C ALA A 464 25.43 -7.28 -27.91
N ARG A 465 26.62 -6.95 -28.46
CA ARG A 465 26.75 -6.01 -29.57
C ARG A 465 26.16 -6.58 -30.86
N THR A 466 26.42 -7.82 -31.16
CA THR A 466 25.95 -8.49 -32.39
C THR A 466 24.44 -8.68 -32.39
N MET A 467 23.87 -9.08 -31.28
CA MET A 467 22.43 -9.27 -31.16
C MET A 467 21.65 -7.95 -30.90
N GLY A 468 22.32 -6.79 -30.83
CA GLY A 468 21.68 -5.50 -30.52
C GLY A 468 21.00 -5.44 -29.17
N LYS A 469 21.52 -6.18 -28.19
CA LYS A 469 20.94 -6.30 -26.83
C LYS A 469 21.91 -5.82 -25.76
N THR A 470 21.38 -5.54 -24.57
CA THR A 470 22.25 -5.17 -23.43
C THR A 470 22.94 -6.42 -22.86
N ARG A 471 24.14 -6.24 -22.31
CA ARG A 471 24.91 -7.31 -21.65
C ARG A 471 24.10 -7.99 -20.54
N MET A 472 23.26 -7.21 -19.83
CA MET A 472 22.39 -7.72 -18.78
C MET A 472 21.29 -8.64 -19.33
N GLN A 473 20.74 -8.33 -20.52
CA GLN A 473 19.76 -9.20 -21.19
C GLN A 473 20.38 -10.53 -21.59
N ILE A 474 21.59 -10.52 -22.14
CA ILE A 474 22.32 -11.75 -22.50
C ILE A 474 22.55 -12.61 -21.26
N HIS A 475 23.03 -12.05 -20.13
CA HIS A 475 23.19 -12.79 -18.88
C HIS A 475 21.88 -13.38 -18.36
N ARG A 476 20.76 -12.64 -18.50
CA ARG A 476 19.43 -13.12 -18.08
C ARG A 476 18.96 -14.31 -18.94
N TRP A 477 19.19 -14.27 -20.24
CA TRP A 477 18.88 -15.37 -21.16
C TRP A 477 19.76 -16.59 -20.91
N MET A 478 21.05 -16.39 -20.70
CA MET A 478 21.98 -17.47 -20.35
C MET A 478 21.52 -18.19 -19.07
N LYS A 479 21.17 -17.43 -18.02
CA LYS A 479 20.62 -18.00 -16.76
C LYS A 479 19.30 -18.74 -16.99
N ARG A 480 18.39 -18.19 -17.84
CA ARG A 480 17.10 -18.80 -18.16
C ARG A 480 17.25 -20.13 -18.92
N PHE A 481 18.20 -20.21 -19.81
CA PHE A 481 18.43 -21.38 -20.68
C PHE A 481 19.49 -22.33 -20.13
N GLY A 482 20.04 -22.06 -18.94
CA GLY A 482 21.09 -22.90 -18.34
C GLY A 482 22.40 -22.91 -19.12
N ILE A 483 22.74 -21.83 -19.83
CA ILE A 483 23.95 -21.69 -20.63
C ILE A 483 25.03 -21.00 -19.83
N THR A 484 26.23 -21.60 -19.74
CA THR A 484 27.41 -21.01 -19.11
C THR A 484 28.41 -20.56 -20.17
N PRO A 485 28.97 -19.35 -20.10
CA PRO A 485 29.92 -18.85 -21.12
C PRO A 485 31.22 -19.66 -21.15
N GLU A 486 31.57 -20.32 -20.05
CA GLU A 486 32.74 -21.17 -19.93
C GLU A 486 32.69 -22.39 -20.87
N SER A 487 31.51 -22.91 -21.19
CA SER A 487 31.34 -24.06 -22.09
C SER A 487 31.64 -23.73 -23.56
N PHE A 488 31.88 -22.47 -23.90
CA PHE A 488 32.18 -21.98 -25.27
C PHE A 488 33.57 -21.36 -25.37
N ARG A 489 34.39 -21.45 -24.34
CA ARG A 489 35.80 -21.02 -24.33
C ARG A 489 36.69 -22.23 -24.64
N ALA A 490 36.61 -22.76 -25.82
CA ALA A 490 37.55 -23.78 -26.30
C ALA A 490 38.61 -23.13 -27.23
#